data_f85e4dcae858e07028ef71bfbbe7fdb4
#
_entry.id   f85e4dcae858e07028ef71bfbbe7fdb4
#
_cell.length_a   1.000
_cell.length_b   1.000
_cell.length_c   1.000
_cell.angle_alpha   90.00
_cell.angle_beta   90.00
_cell.angle_gamma   90.00
#
_symmetry.space_group_name_H-M   'P 1'
#
loop_
_entity.id
_entity.type
_entity.pdbx_description
1 polymer ?
#
loop_
_entity_poly.entity_id
_entity_poly.type
_entity_poly.pdbx_seq_one_letter_code
_entity_poly.pdbx_strand_id
1 'polypeptide(L)'
;MTKSEMAAALNSKSAWLPGKRVKLDFGSEGVVMLDGAASQVTEEDGAADTTIKVSWQDWQDMSEGRLDGMTAFMQGKLKVEGDMSNAMQLQGVLAKL
;
A
#
# COMPACT_ATOMS: atom_id res chain seq x y z
N MET A 1 -11.46 -4.74 9.94
CA MET A 1 -11.50 -3.67 8.93
C MET A 1 -11.59 -4.29 7.55
N THR A 2 -12.46 -3.77 6.69
CA THR A 2 -12.54 -4.24 5.30
C THR A 2 -11.55 -3.46 4.42
N LYS A 3 -11.32 -3.99 3.22
CA LYS A 3 -10.45 -3.30 2.25
C LYS A 3 -11.02 -1.92 1.89
N SER A 4 -12.34 -1.80 1.73
CA SER A 4 -12.98 -0.52 1.41
C SER A 4 -12.84 0.48 2.55
N GLU A 5 -12.97 0.02 3.80
CA GLU A 5 -12.77 0.88 4.96
C GLU A 5 -11.32 1.37 5.04
N MET A 6 -10.37 0.49 4.76
CA MET A 6 -8.96 0.85 4.75
C MET A 6 -8.66 1.85 3.64
N ALA A 7 -9.20 1.64 2.44
CA ALA A 7 -9.02 2.57 1.33
C ALA A 7 -9.59 3.95 1.67
N ALA A 8 -10.77 4.01 2.28
CA ALA A 8 -11.38 5.28 2.70
C ALA A 8 -10.53 5.99 3.75
N ALA A 9 -9.99 5.24 4.72
CA ALA A 9 -9.13 5.81 5.75
C ALA A 9 -7.84 6.38 5.15
N LEU A 10 -7.21 5.65 4.23
CA LEU A 10 -6.01 6.12 3.55
C LEU A 10 -6.29 7.35 2.69
N ASN A 11 -7.44 7.38 2.03
CA ASN A 11 -7.84 8.53 1.22
C ASN A 11 -8.02 9.79 2.09
N SER A 12 -8.67 9.64 3.23
CA SER A 12 -8.89 10.78 4.13
C SER A 12 -7.59 11.33 4.72
N LYS A 13 -6.56 10.51 4.80
CA LYS A 13 -5.24 10.89 5.33
C LYS A 13 -4.24 11.25 4.23
N SER A 14 -4.68 11.30 2.98
CA SER A 14 -3.84 11.62 1.83
C SER A 14 -2.62 10.72 1.74
N ALA A 15 -2.83 9.42 1.92
CA ALA A 15 -1.76 8.43 1.98
C ALA A 15 -1.29 8.01 0.59
N TRP A 16 -0.70 8.92 -0.14
CA TRP A 16 -0.11 8.68 -1.46
C TRP A 16 1.18 9.48 -1.62
N LEU A 17 1.96 9.13 -2.64
CA LEU A 17 3.16 9.90 -3.02
C LEU A 17 2.78 10.86 -4.14
N PRO A 18 2.97 12.17 -3.99
CA PRO A 18 2.60 13.14 -5.03
C PRO A 18 3.22 12.80 -6.39
N GLY A 19 2.39 12.75 -7.41
CA GLY A 19 2.81 12.45 -8.78
C GLY A 19 3.15 11.00 -9.06
N LYS A 20 2.99 10.10 -8.09
CA LYS A 20 3.32 8.68 -8.23
C LYS A 20 2.10 7.82 -7.97
N ARG A 21 2.05 6.66 -8.61
CA ARG A 21 1.01 5.67 -8.40
C ARG A 21 1.62 4.43 -7.76
N VAL A 22 1.13 4.07 -6.60
CA VAL A 22 1.56 2.84 -5.90
C VAL A 22 0.34 1.94 -5.74
N LYS A 23 0.44 0.72 -6.24
CA LYS A 23 -0.63 -0.26 -6.14
C LYS A 23 -0.34 -1.21 -4.98
N LEU A 24 -1.33 -1.41 -4.13
CA LEU A 24 -1.30 -2.44 -3.10
C LEU A 24 -2.10 -3.62 -3.64
N ASP A 25 -1.41 -4.72 -3.93
CA ASP A 25 -2.02 -5.93 -4.49
C ASP A 25 -2.17 -6.97 -3.39
N PHE A 26 -3.41 -7.23 -3.01
CA PHE A 26 -3.75 -8.18 -1.94
C PHE A 26 -4.15 -9.56 -2.49
N GLY A 27 -3.84 -9.82 -3.75
CA GLY A 27 -4.17 -11.10 -4.38
C GLY A 27 -5.67 -11.27 -4.56
N SER A 28 -6.25 -12.31 -3.97
CA SER A 28 -7.68 -12.61 -4.11
C SER A 28 -8.60 -11.53 -3.55
N GLU A 29 -8.10 -10.70 -2.63
CA GLU A 29 -8.87 -9.59 -2.05
C GLU A 29 -8.92 -8.37 -2.97
N GLY A 30 -8.15 -8.38 -4.06
CA GLY A 30 -8.12 -7.27 -5.01
C GLY A 30 -7.00 -6.29 -4.72
N VAL A 31 -7.16 -5.06 -5.24
CA VAL A 31 -6.12 -4.05 -5.15
C VAL A 31 -6.65 -2.76 -4.55
N VAL A 32 -5.72 -1.95 -4.01
CA VAL A 32 -5.97 -0.56 -3.64
C VAL A 32 -4.91 0.28 -4.33
N MET A 33 -5.33 1.31 -5.06
CA MET A 33 -4.44 2.21 -5.78
C MET A 33 -4.26 3.50 -5.00
N LEU A 34 -3.01 3.77 -4.60
CA LEU A 34 -2.64 5.02 -3.95
C LEU A 34 -2.17 5.96 -5.07
N ASP A 35 -3.13 6.71 -5.62
CA ASP A 35 -2.91 7.50 -6.82
C ASP A 35 -2.51 8.93 -6.47
N GLY A 36 -1.21 9.17 -6.40
CA GLY A 36 -0.67 10.50 -6.11
C GLY A 36 -0.78 11.46 -7.30
N ALA A 37 -0.96 10.95 -8.51
CA ALA A 37 -1.18 11.80 -9.68
C ALA A 37 -2.56 12.43 -9.66
N ALA A 38 -3.57 11.68 -9.21
CA ALA A 38 -4.95 12.15 -9.09
C ALA A 38 -5.30 12.60 -7.67
N SER A 39 -4.39 12.47 -6.72
CA SER A 39 -4.58 12.82 -5.30
C SER A 39 -5.78 12.09 -4.70
N GLN A 40 -5.84 10.78 -4.91
CA GLN A 40 -6.93 9.96 -4.40
C GLN A 40 -6.49 8.52 -4.17
N VAL A 41 -7.23 7.82 -3.31
CA VAL A 41 -7.08 6.39 -3.09
C VAL A 41 -8.31 5.70 -3.65
N THR A 42 -8.12 4.72 -4.54
CA THR A 42 -9.21 3.98 -5.16
C THR A 42 -9.00 2.48 -5.00
N GLU A 43 -10.00 1.68 -5.35
CA GLU A 43 -9.89 0.23 -5.41
C GLU A 43 -9.80 -0.27 -6.85
N GLU A 44 -9.53 0.62 -7.79
CA GLU A 44 -9.43 0.28 -9.20
C GLU A 44 -8.03 -0.24 -9.52
N ASP A 45 -7.96 -1.32 -10.28
CA ASP A 45 -6.71 -1.84 -10.80
C ASP A 45 -6.26 -1.01 -12.00
N GLY A 46 -4.97 -0.99 -12.24
CA GLY A 46 -4.42 -0.24 -13.37
C GLY A 46 -2.90 -0.22 -13.31
N ALA A 47 -2.30 0.53 -14.22
CA ALA A 47 -0.85 0.69 -14.25
C ALA A 47 -0.38 1.50 -13.04
N ALA A 48 0.78 1.13 -12.50
CA ALA A 48 1.37 1.80 -11.36
C ALA A 48 2.89 1.88 -11.52
N ASP A 49 3.50 2.89 -10.92
CA ASP A 49 4.96 3.04 -10.91
C ASP A 49 5.58 1.96 -10.02
N THR A 50 4.87 1.56 -8.98
CA THR A 50 5.32 0.54 -8.03
C THR A 50 4.12 -0.29 -7.60
N THR A 51 4.31 -1.61 -7.51
CA THR A 51 3.29 -2.52 -6.97
C THR A 51 3.85 -3.21 -5.74
N ILE A 52 3.10 -3.15 -4.66
CA ILE A 52 3.44 -3.83 -3.41
C ILE A 52 2.48 -5.00 -3.25
N LYS A 53 3.03 -6.22 -3.31
CA LYS A 53 2.24 -7.45 -3.16
C LYS A 53 2.35 -7.93 -1.72
N VAL A 54 1.22 -8.02 -1.05
CA VAL A 54 1.14 -8.45 0.34
C VAL A 54 -0.24 -9.04 0.58
N SER A 55 -0.34 -10.09 1.41
CA SER A 55 -1.65 -10.64 1.74
C SER A 55 -2.44 -9.65 2.57
N TRP A 56 -3.77 -9.73 2.50
CA TRP A 56 -4.64 -8.86 3.31
C TRP A 56 -4.37 -9.06 4.79
N GLN A 57 -4.14 -10.29 5.24
CA GLN A 57 -3.85 -10.58 6.65
C GLN A 57 -2.53 -9.93 7.09
N ASP A 58 -1.49 -10.05 6.27
CA ASP A 58 -0.20 -9.43 6.58
C ASP A 58 -0.30 -7.91 6.60
N TRP A 59 -1.08 -7.33 5.69
CA TRP A 59 -1.31 -5.89 5.68
C TRP A 59 -1.99 -5.44 6.98
N GLN A 60 -3.02 -6.17 7.43
CA GLN A 60 -3.68 -5.85 8.69
C GLN A 60 -2.73 -5.95 9.88
N ASP A 61 -1.89 -6.97 9.90
CA ASP A 61 -0.88 -7.13 10.95
C ASP A 61 0.11 -5.96 10.96
N MET A 62 0.51 -5.50 9.78
CA MET A 62 1.38 -4.33 9.65
C MET A 62 0.69 -3.06 10.13
N SER A 63 -0.58 -2.87 9.78
CA SER A 63 -1.34 -1.66 10.17
C SER A 63 -1.61 -1.61 11.67
N GLU A 64 -1.67 -2.77 12.31
CA GLU A 64 -1.89 -2.88 13.76
C GLU A 64 -0.58 -2.95 14.57
N GLY A 65 0.55 -2.86 13.88
CA GLY A 65 1.86 -2.87 14.53
C GLY A 65 2.37 -4.24 14.93
N ARG A 66 1.71 -5.33 14.53
CA ARG A 66 2.12 -6.69 14.84
C ARG A 66 3.16 -7.25 13.87
N LEU A 67 3.33 -6.61 12.73
CA LEU A 67 4.30 -7.01 11.71
C LEU A 67 4.97 -5.77 11.16
N ASP A 68 6.30 -5.73 11.27
CA ASP A 68 7.09 -4.65 10.71
C ASP A 68 7.23 -4.83 9.21
N GLY A 69 7.14 -3.73 8.45
CA GLY A 69 7.24 -3.77 6.99
C GLY A 69 8.56 -4.31 6.49
N MET A 70 9.67 -3.95 7.13
CA MET A 70 10.99 -4.45 6.76
C MET A 70 11.09 -5.96 7.02
N THR A 71 10.57 -6.40 8.17
CA THR A 71 10.53 -7.83 8.52
C THR A 71 9.68 -8.61 7.51
N ALA A 72 8.52 -8.07 7.15
CA ALA A 72 7.65 -8.69 6.16
C ALA A 72 8.36 -8.84 4.81
N PHE A 73 9.08 -7.81 4.39
CA PHE A 73 9.86 -7.84 3.16
C PHE A 73 10.93 -8.92 3.21
N MET A 74 11.70 -8.99 4.29
CA MET A 74 12.78 -9.97 4.47
C MET A 74 12.26 -11.40 4.53
N GLN A 75 11.05 -11.61 5.07
CA GLN A 75 10.43 -12.92 5.17
C GLN A 75 9.69 -13.34 3.90
N GLY A 76 9.67 -12.50 2.87
CA GLY A 76 8.97 -12.78 1.63
C GLY A 76 7.46 -12.61 1.70
N LYS A 77 6.94 -12.03 2.79
CA LYS A 77 5.51 -11.75 2.94
C LYS A 77 5.08 -10.52 2.17
N LEU A 78 6.00 -9.64 1.87
CA LEU A 78 5.79 -8.43 1.11
C LEU A 78 6.77 -8.41 -0.05
N LYS A 79 6.27 -8.20 -1.26
CA LYS A 79 7.09 -8.13 -2.46
C LYS A 79 6.87 -6.79 -3.14
N VAL A 80 7.92 -6.23 -3.70
CA VAL A 80 7.87 -4.94 -4.40
C VAL A 80 8.26 -5.16 -5.84
N GLU A 81 7.41 -4.68 -6.76
CA GLU A 81 7.68 -4.66 -8.19
C GLU A 81 7.72 -3.21 -8.65
N GLY A 82 8.64 -2.89 -9.54
CA GLY A 82 8.83 -1.53 -10.03
C GLY A 82 9.84 -0.77 -9.18
N ASP A 83 9.57 0.52 -8.96
CA ASP A 83 10.51 1.40 -8.28
C ASP A 83 10.51 1.18 -6.76
N MET A 84 11.59 0.63 -6.25
CA MET A 84 11.76 0.35 -4.81
C MET A 84 11.75 1.64 -3.99
N SER A 85 12.25 2.74 -4.52
CA SER A 85 12.30 3.99 -3.77
C SER A 85 10.90 4.51 -3.45
N ASN A 86 9.92 4.29 -4.33
CA ASN A 86 8.53 4.64 -4.06
C ASN A 86 7.98 3.84 -2.89
N ALA A 87 8.32 2.56 -2.82
CA ALA A 87 7.87 1.70 -1.70
C ALA A 87 8.45 2.19 -0.38
N MET A 88 9.72 2.58 -0.37
CA MET A 88 10.37 3.10 0.83
C MET A 88 9.77 4.43 1.27
N GLN A 89 9.48 5.33 0.33
CA GLN A 89 8.84 6.61 0.62
C GLN A 89 7.43 6.39 1.18
N LEU A 90 6.69 5.46 0.59
CA LEU A 90 5.34 5.14 1.06
C LEU A 90 5.36 4.60 2.49
N GLN A 91 6.35 3.78 2.83
CA GLN A 91 6.49 3.27 4.18
C GLN A 91 6.59 4.43 5.18
N GLY A 92 7.35 5.47 4.84
CA GLY A 92 7.45 6.67 5.66
C GLY A 92 6.12 7.41 5.79
N VAL A 93 5.34 7.47 4.71
CA VAL A 93 4.02 8.09 4.74
C VAL A 93 3.09 7.32 5.67
N LEU A 94 3.06 5.98 5.53
CA LEU A 94 2.18 5.13 6.35
C LEU A 94 2.58 5.16 7.82
N ALA A 95 3.84 5.32 8.13
CA ALA A 95 4.31 5.38 9.51
C ALA A 95 3.85 6.65 10.25
N LYS A 96 3.43 7.68 9.52
CA LYS A 96 2.96 8.94 10.11
C LYS A 96 1.45 8.96 10.32
N LEU A 97 0.75 7.94 9.89
CA LEU A 97 -0.70 7.82 10.07
C LEU A 97 -1.04 7.35 11.50
#